data_693ee565506713d2f59b22ddf9d901e5
#
_entry.id   693ee565506713d2f59b22ddf9d901e5
#
_cell.length_a   1.000
_cell.length_b   1.000
_cell.length_c   1.000
_cell.angle_alpha   90.00
_cell.angle_beta   90.00
_cell.angle_gamma   90.00
#
_symmetry.space_group_name_H-M   'P 1'
#
loop_
_entity.id
_entity.type
_entity.pdbx_description
1 polymer ?
#
loop_
_entity_poly.entity_id
_entity_poly.type
_entity_poly.pdbx_seq_one_letter_code
_entity_poly.pdbx_strand_id
1 'polypeptide(L)' 'MISTTAALTKALVLALLAPDRSRSARATALAETIAQGCTAKQIASAKRNAAKLART' A
#
# COMPACT_ATOMS: atom_id res chain seq x y z
N MET A 1 4.14 10.25 14.40
CA MET A 1 4.58 8.92 13.95
C MET A 1 3.55 8.33 13.00
N ILE A 2 3.98 7.85 11.84
CA ILE A 2 3.06 7.26 10.85
C ILE A 2 2.68 5.85 11.30
N SER A 3 1.38 5.54 11.29
CA SER A 3 0.93 4.19 11.63
C SER A 3 1.32 3.20 10.52
N THR A 4 1.48 1.94 10.89
CA THR A 4 1.82 0.89 9.93
C THR A 4 0.75 0.77 8.84
N THR A 5 -0.52 0.92 9.23
CA THR A 5 -1.64 0.90 8.28
C THR A 5 -1.54 2.06 7.29
N ALA A 6 -1.19 3.26 7.76
CA ALA A 6 -1.02 4.43 6.89
C ALA A 6 0.15 4.24 5.92
N ALA A 7 1.26 3.68 6.41
CA ALA A 7 2.42 3.40 5.57
C ALA A 7 2.08 2.37 4.48
N LEU A 8 1.36 1.31 4.84
CA LEU A 8 0.92 0.29 3.89
C LEU A 8 -0.04 0.88 2.85
N THR A 9 -0.99 1.70 3.29
CA THR A 9 -1.93 2.37 2.41
C THR A 9 -1.18 3.21 1.37
N LYS A 10 -0.21 3.99 1.81
CA LYS A 10 0.58 4.83 0.92
C LYS A 10 1.35 4.00 -0.10
N ALA A 11 1.98 2.92 0.35
CA ALA A 11 2.72 2.02 -0.55
C ALA A 11 1.81 1.39 -1.60
N LEU A 12 0.60 0.98 -1.20
CA LEU A 12 -0.38 0.42 -2.12
C LEU A 12 -0.88 1.46 -3.13
N VAL A 13 -1.11 2.69 -2.70
CA VAL A 13 -1.50 3.77 -3.61
C VAL A 13 -0.40 4.01 -4.64
N LEU A 14 0.83 4.05 -4.21
CA LEU A 14 1.96 4.23 -5.11
C LEU A 14 2.04 3.10 -6.14
N ALA A 15 1.78 1.86 -5.72
CA ALA A 15 1.77 0.72 -6.63
C ALA A 15 0.65 0.83 -7.67
N LEU A 16 -0.54 1.25 -7.24
CA LEU A 16 -1.71 1.38 -8.12
C LEU A 16 -1.56 2.52 -9.14
N LEU A 17 -0.88 3.60 -8.75
CA LEU A 17 -0.73 4.78 -9.58
C LEU A 17 0.62 4.85 -10.31
N ALA A 18 1.46 3.85 -10.13
CA ALA A 18 2.79 3.83 -10.73
C ALA A 18 2.71 3.86 -12.26
N PRO A 19 3.51 4.71 -12.93
CA PRO A 19 3.42 4.89 -14.38
C PRO A 19 4.05 3.74 -15.18
N ASP A 20 4.86 2.92 -14.53
CA ASP A 20 5.52 1.80 -15.20
C ASP A 20 5.65 0.58 -14.30
N ARG A 21 6.01 -0.54 -14.90
CA ARG A 21 6.13 -1.82 -14.21
C ARG A 21 7.20 -1.82 -13.13
N SER A 22 8.31 -1.16 -13.41
CA SER A 22 9.45 -1.12 -12.50
C SER A 22 9.08 -0.44 -11.20
N ARG A 23 8.44 0.73 -11.28
CA ARG A 23 7.99 1.47 -10.11
C ARG A 23 6.88 0.75 -9.37
N SER A 24 5.95 0.17 -10.12
CA SER A 24 4.87 -0.63 -9.54
C SER A 24 5.42 -1.82 -8.76
N ALA A 25 6.40 -2.53 -9.33
CA ALA A 25 7.04 -3.66 -8.66
C ALA A 25 7.76 -3.25 -7.38
N ARG A 26 8.45 -2.10 -7.40
CA ARG A 26 9.13 -1.57 -6.21
C ARG A 26 8.15 -1.20 -5.11
N ALA A 27 7.06 -0.51 -5.48
CA ALA A 27 6.03 -0.12 -4.52
C ALA A 27 5.33 -1.36 -3.95
N THR A 28 5.07 -2.36 -4.77
CA THR A 28 4.47 -3.62 -4.34
C THR A 28 5.39 -4.35 -3.36
N ALA A 29 6.69 -4.41 -3.67
CA ALA A 29 7.67 -5.03 -2.78
C ALA A 29 7.73 -4.31 -1.42
N LEU A 30 7.68 -2.99 -1.44
CA LEU A 30 7.63 -2.19 -0.21
C LEU A 30 6.36 -2.49 0.58
N ALA A 31 5.22 -2.55 -0.08
CA ALA A 31 3.94 -2.88 0.54
C ALA A 31 3.98 -4.28 1.18
N GLU A 32 4.55 -5.26 0.49
CA GLU A 32 4.70 -6.61 1.04
C GLU A 32 5.58 -6.62 2.28
N THR A 33 6.68 -5.87 2.27
CA THR A 33 7.57 -5.76 3.43
C THR A 33 6.84 -5.16 4.62
N ILE A 34 6.07 -4.10 4.40
CA ILE A 34 5.28 -3.46 5.45
C ILE A 34 4.19 -4.41 5.94
N ALA A 35 3.54 -5.12 5.02
CA ALA A 35 2.44 -6.04 5.33
C ALA A 35 2.88 -7.19 6.24
N GLN A 36 4.15 -7.60 6.18
CA GLN A 36 4.68 -8.64 7.07
C GLN A 36 4.55 -8.26 8.54
N GLY A 37 4.57 -6.96 8.85
CA GLY A 37 4.38 -6.47 10.22
C GLY A 37 2.94 -6.10 10.55
N CYS A 38 2.00 -6.37 9.65
CA CYS A 38 0.59 -6.00 9.83
C CYS A 38 -0.29 -7.22 10.14
N THR A 39 -1.41 -6.96 10.86
CA THR A 39 -2.45 -7.96 11.03
C THR A 39 -3.30 -8.05 9.75
N ALA A 40 -4.08 -9.14 9.63
CA ALA A 40 -4.99 -9.28 8.49
C ALA A 40 -5.99 -8.12 8.40
N LYS A 41 -6.45 -7.63 9.56
CA LYS A 41 -7.35 -6.48 9.65
C LYS A 41 -6.69 -5.21 9.09
N GLN A 42 -5.44 -4.97 9.47
CA GLN A 42 -4.69 -3.81 9.00
C GLN A 42 -4.49 -3.86 7.49
N ILE A 43 -4.16 -5.03 6.96
CA ILE A 43 -3.96 -5.22 5.51
C ILE A 43 -5.27 -4.95 4.76
N ALA A 44 -6.39 -5.50 5.24
CA ALA A 44 -7.70 -5.30 4.61
C ALA A 44 -8.10 -3.82 4.63
N SER A 45 -7.88 -3.13 5.76
CA SER A 45 -8.12 -1.69 5.89
C SER A 45 -7.29 -0.89 4.90
N ALA A 46 -5.99 -1.20 4.81
CA ALA A 46 -5.08 -0.50 3.92
C ALA A 46 -5.48 -0.67 2.46
N LYS A 47 -5.88 -1.88 2.07
CA LYS A 47 -6.34 -2.15 0.71
C LYS A 47 -7.57 -1.34 0.35
N ARG A 48 -8.55 -1.27 1.24
CA ARG A 48 -9.76 -0.47 1.02
C ARG A 48 -9.44 1.01 0.91
N ASN A 49 -8.60 1.50 1.81
CA ASN A 49 -8.20 2.91 1.81
C ASN A 49 -7.42 3.27 0.55
N ALA A 50 -6.51 2.39 0.12
CA ALA A 50 -5.73 2.61 -1.09
C ALA A 50 -6.63 2.65 -2.32
N ALA A 51 -7.60 1.76 -2.41
CA ALA A 51 -8.54 1.73 -3.52
C ALA A 51 -9.36 3.03 -3.60
N LYS A 52 -9.80 3.55 -2.45
CA LYS A 52 -10.51 4.82 -2.39
C LYS A 52 -9.64 5.98 -2.84
N LEU A 53 -8.41 6.04 -2.37
CA LEU A 53 -7.50 7.12 -2.71
C LEU A 53 -7.10 7.09 -4.18
N ALA A 54 -6.94 5.90 -4.75
CA ALA A 54 -6.58 5.75 -6.15
C ALA A 54 -7.73 6.13 -7.10
N ARG A 55 -8.96 6.13 -6.60
CA ARG A 55 -10.14 6.52 -7.40
C ARG A 55 -10.37 8.03 -7.45
N THR A 56 -9.84 8.76 -6.51
CA THR A 56 -9.97 10.24 -6.48
C THR A 56 -8.89 10.94 -7.31
#